data_4eb5f39c08b4b6e68dd873aa6284c248
#
_entry.id   4eb5f39c08b4b6e68dd873aa6284c248
#
_cell.length_a   1.000
_cell.length_b   1.000
_cell.length_c   1.000
_cell.angle_alpha   90.00
_cell.angle_beta   90.00
_cell.angle_gamma   90.00
#
_symmetry.space_group_name_H-M   'P 1'
#
loop_
_entity.id
_entity.type
_entity.pdbx_description
1 polymer ?
#
loop_
_entity_poly.entity_id
_entity_poly.type
_entity_poly.pdbx_seq_one_letter_code
_entity_poly.pdbx_strand_id
1 'polypeptide(L)'
;MPHVTVRAPGHDRKKSLGLLALYWMEYFVVHGPGDVQGEPVSHGDEYGGFVMDCYAVDDEGRLRYDSAFFSRPKGCDKSGLGARIGLFEAFGPCRFDGWAEGGEIYEDPWGLGFRYEYVAGEPMGRPVRVPYLRIMATEEGQTGNVYDTIYFNLTDEASPLSQIPGVDPGLTKINLPDGGEITPSTASSSSKDGGKETWVCFDETHLYNTPELRRMYATVTRNLRKRKKGAGTWYLETTTMFAPGQDSVAERTYEEAEAIREGKKKRGRARLLYDHRYGVCKNLKNEDELRAALIDSYGDAMEWMDLETLVDDFYDLRNDSADGKRYFLNSRTSSSDAWMDPDAWEICRRPEALQPGDLVTLGFDGSIRDDASALCAVRVSDGHVQLLGCWEKPEGPEGEGWQVDREGVDNAVARAFDVYDVVGFYCDPPHWQDYVDKWTSEYGEQLQLSATQARPLEWWTNRPTAMEHALDRFVEAVDDKALSFAGTAKADDDESRWAKLGATLTRHVLNAKRRPMGRNHMGIGKEHPKSPKKIDAAMAAVLAYECRADAVAAGITKRKKKSGRLIAF
;
A
#
# COMPACT_ATOMS: atom_id res chain seq x y z
N MET A 1 9.25 7.05 -16.10
CA MET A 1 9.39 7.59 -14.74
C MET A 1 8.29 7.00 -13.87
N PRO A 2 8.63 6.41 -12.74
CA PRO A 2 7.61 5.84 -11.86
C PRO A 2 6.88 6.93 -11.07
N HIS A 3 5.82 7.45 -11.68
CA HIS A 3 4.93 8.45 -11.12
C HIS A 3 3.47 8.02 -11.39
N VAL A 4 2.73 7.76 -10.34
CA VAL A 4 1.34 7.32 -10.42
C VAL A 4 0.42 8.44 -10.00
N THR A 5 -0.45 8.87 -10.91
CA THR A 5 -1.48 9.86 -10.62
C THR A 5 -2.85 9.27 -10.91
N VAL A 6 -3.78 9.37 -9.94
CA VAL A 6 -5.19 9.03 -10.11
C VAL A 6 -6.00 10.33 -10.09
N ARG A 7 -6.72 10.59 -11.18
CA ARG A 7 -7.56 11.76 -11.35
C ARG A 7 -9.02 11.36 -11.57
N ALA A 8 -9.94 12.22 -11.14
CA ALA A 8 -11.37 12.02 -11.37
C ALA A 8 -11.70 12.08 -12.88
N PRO A 9 -12.70 11.31 -13.36
CA PRO A 9 -13.16 11.41 -14.73
C PRO A 9 -13.54 12.85 -15.10
N GLY A 10 -13.15 13.29 -16.28
CA GLY A 10 -13.41 14.66 -16.78
C GLY A 10 -12.56 15.73 -16.08
N HIS A 11 -11.46 15.35 -15.42
CA HIS A 11 -10.49 16.30 -14.89
C HIS A 11 -9.87 17.13 -16.02
N ASP A 12 -9.83 18.45 -15.82
CA ASP A 12 -9.24 19.40 -16.79
C ASP A 12 -8.53 20.52 -16.01
N ARG A 13 -7.22 20.63 -16.18
CA ARG A 13 -6.41 21.69 -15.55
C ARG A 13 -6.75 23.10 -16.03
N LYS A 14 -7.39 23.24 -17.20
CA LYS A 14 -7.87 24.54 -17.67
C LYS A 14 -9.07 25.05 -16.87
N LYS A 15 -9.79 24.14 -16.21
CA LYS A 15 -10.89 24.45 -15.29
C LYS A 15 -10.40 24.33 -13.85
N SER A 16 -9.38 25.12 -13.47
CA SER A 16 -8.77 25.07 -12.15
C SER A 16 -8.43 26.44 -11.61
N LEU A 17 -8.70 26.67 -10.34
CA LEU A 17 -8.18 27.83 -9.58
C LEU A 17 -6.69 27.68 -9.25
N GLY A 18 -6.04 26.61 -9.68
CA GLY A 18 -4.67 26.28 -9.30
C GLY A 18 -3.65 27.28 -9.85
N LEU A 19 -3.87 27.85 -11.03
CA LEU A 19 -2.96 28.89 -11.55
C LEU A 19 -2.99 30.14 -10.66
N LEU A 20 -4.18 30.62 -10.32
CA LEU A 20 -4.36 31.71 -9.36
C LEU A 20 -3.72 31.36 -8.01
N ALA A 21 -3.88 30.12 -7.53
CA ALA A 21 -3.29 29.65 -6.28
C ALA A 21 -1.75 29.71 -6.31
N LEU A 22 -1.13 29.27 -7.42
CA LEU A 22 0.33 29.30 -7.59
C LEU A 22 0.86 30.74 -7.57
N TYR A 23 0.26 31.63 -8.39
CA TYR A 23 0.67 33.05 -8.40
C TYR A 23 0.48 33.70 -7.02
N TRP A 24 -0.63 33.38 -6.31
CA TRP A 24 -0.89 33.90 -4.99
C TRP A 24 0.14 33.41 -3.96
N MET A 25 0.45 32.10 -3.98
CA MET A 25 1.44 31.54 -3.05
C MET A 25 2.85 32.07 -3.33
N GLU A 26 3.26 32.17 -4.59
CA GLU A 26 4.59 32.71 -4.95
C GLU A 26 4.74 34.20 -4.67
N TYR A 27 3.64 34.93 -4.61
CA TYR A 27 3.66 36.36 -4.24
C TYR A 27 3.71 36.58 -2.72
N PHE A 28 2.93 35.80 -1.97
CA PHE A 28 2.69 36.04 -0.56
C PHE A 28 3.51 35.19 0.40
N VAL A 29 3.87 33.98 0.00
CA VAL A 29 4.44 32.99 0.92
C VAL A 29 5.95 32.94 0.78
N VAL A 30 6.61 32.82 1.92
CA VAL A 30 8.05 32.58 2.01
C VAL A 30 8.33 31.24 2.67
N HIS A 31 9.52 30.70 2.44
CA HIS A 31 9.96 29.49 3.11
C HIS A 31 9.98 29.66 4.63
N GLY A 32 9.45 28.67 5.36
CA GLY A 32 9.45 28.61 6.81
C GLY A 32 10.85 28.35 7.40
N PRO A 33 10.91 28.02 8.71
CA PRO A 33 12.17 27.76 9.39
C PRO A 33 13.04 26.74 8.68
N GLY A 34 14.30 27.06 8.40
CA GLY A 34 15.28 26.21 7.71
C GLY A 34 16.34 27.05 6.99
N ASP A 35 17.11 26.37 6.11
CA ASP A 35 18.27 26.99 5.45
C ASP A 35 17.89 28.12 4.48
N VAL A 36 16.71 28.07 3.90
CA VAL A 36 16.15 29.09 2.98
C VAL A 36 15.02 29.92 3.61
N GLN A 37 15.02 29.99 4.94
CA GLN A 37 14.01 30.75 5.69
C GLN A 37 13.86 32.19 5.19
N GLY A 38 12.64 32.60 4.91
CA GLY A 38 12.31 33.96 4.46
C GLY A 38 12.52 34.20 2.96
N GLU A 39 13.07 33.27 2.22
CA GLU A 39 13.14 33.36 0.76
C GLU A 39 11.77 33.12 0.12
N PRO A 40 11.44 33.80 -1.00
CA PRO A 40 10.20 33.57 -1.74
C PRO A 40 10.08 32.11 -2.21
N VAL A 41 8.89 31.52 -2.10
CA VAL A 41 8.64 30.18 -2.62
C VAL A 41 8.47 30.19 -4.14
N SER A 42 8.88 29.10 -4.79
CA SER A 42 8.58 28.83 -6.19
C SER A 42 8.14 27.37 -6.35
N HIS A 43 7.43 27.08 -7.42
CA HIS A 43 6.91 25.73 -7.68
C HIS A 43 7.38 25.24 -9.03
N GLY A 44 8.16 24.17 -9.06
CA GLY A 44 8.47 23.44 -10.27
C GLY A 44 7.22 22.79 -10.89
N ASP A 45 7.40 22.21 -12.07
CA ASP A 45 6.29 21.64 -12.87
C ASP A 45 5.50 20.56 -12.12
N GLU A 46 6.16 19.78 -11.29
CA GLU A 46 5.54 18.69 -10.54
C GLU A 46 4.65 19.20 -9.41
N TYR A 47 5.18 20.07 -8.57
CA TYR A 47 4.45 20.68 -7.44
C TYR A 47 3.36 21.63 -7.94
N GLY A 48 3.68 22.46 -8.94
CA GLY A 48 2.71 23.32 -9.60
C GLY A 48 1.58 22.51 -10.25
N GLY A 49 1.92 21.42 -10.94
CA GLY A 49 0.95 20.51 -11.52
C GLY A 49 0.03 19.86 -10.49
N PHE A 50 0.54 19.50 -9.30
CA PHE A 50 -0.27 18.98 -8.22
C PHE A 50 -1.24 20.05 -7.65
N VAL A 51 -0.78 21.27 -7.45
CA VAL A 51 -1.64 22.39 -7.03
C VAL A 51 -2.74 22.66 -8.05
N MET A 52 -2.41 22.67 -9.36
CA MET A 52 -3.40 22.76 -10.44
C MET A 52 -4.46 21.67 -10.35
N ASP A 53 -4.05 20.44 -10.07
CA ASP A 53 -4.96 19.30 -9.94
C ASP A 53 -5.85 19.43 -8.68
N CYS A 54 -5.33 19.90 -7.53
CA CYS A 54 -6.10 20.06 -6.28
C CYS A 54 -7.28 21.02 -6.43
N TYR A 55 -7.11 22.09 -7.17
CA TYR A 55 -8.11 23.17 -7.32
C TYR A 55 -8.95 23.05 -8.59
N ALA A 56 -8.91 21.90 -9.28
CA ALA A 56 -9.76 21.65 -10.44
C ALA A 56 -11.25 21.65 -10.06
N VAL A 57 -12.07 22.31 -10.88
CA VAL A 57 -13.52 22.42 -10.68
C VAL A 57 -14.29 21.70 -11.79
N ASP A 58 -15.55 21.36 -11.51
CA ASP A 58 -16.51 20.89 -12.52
C ASP A 58 -17.21 22.08 -13.21
N ASP A 59 -18.09 21.79 -14.16
CA ASP A 59 -18.80 22.82 -14.92
C ASP A 59 -19.71 23.70 -14.03
N GLU A 60 -20.11 23.19 -12.87
CA GLU A 60 -20.87 23.93 -11.87
C GLU A 60 -19.96 24.66 -10.85
N GLY A 61 -18.65 24.66 -11.04
CA GLY A 61 -17.69 25.35 -10.18
C GLY A 61 -17.41 24.63 -8.85
N ARG A 62 -17.81 23.37 -8.68
CA ARG A 62 -17.52 22.62 -7.47
C ARG A 62 -16.14 21.97 -7.57
N LEU A 63 -15.37 22.00 -6.49
CA LEU A 63 -14.11 21.26 -6.42
C LEU A 63 -14.31 19.78 -6.80
N ARG A 64 -13.47 19.26 -7.67
CA ARG A 64 -13.55 17.87 -8.14
C ARG A 64 -13.17 16.88 -7.08
N TYR A 65 -12.32 17.25 -6.14
CA TYR A 65 -11.78 16.37 -5.13
C TYR A 65 -12.28 16.70 -3.73
N ASP A 66 -12.49 15.65 -2.94
CA ASP A 66 -12.77 15.74 -1.50
C ASP A 66 -11.49 15.51 -0.69
N SER A 67 -10.50 14.86 -1.32
CA SER A 67 -9.21 14.56 -0.76
C SER A 67 -8.12 14.59 -1.83
N ALA A 68 -6.93 15.03 -1.43
CA ALA A 68 -5.71 14.93 -2.22
C ALA A 68 -4.64 14.22 -1.39
N PHE A 69 -3.89 13.34 -2.04
CA PHE A 69 -2.80 12.56 -1.44
C PHE A 69 -1.52 12.87 -2.20
N PHE A 70 -0.51 13.35 -1.48
CA PHE A 70 0.79 13.71 -2.02
C PHE A 70 1.89 12.89 -1.34
N SER A 71 2.46 11.94 -2.07
CA SER A 71 3.47 11.02 -1.54
C SER A 71 4.81 11.20 -2.24
N ARG A 72 5.83 11.56 -1.46
CA ARG A 72 7.21 11.81 -1.89
C ARG A 72 8.20 11.26 -0.87
N PRO A 73 9.48 11.05 -1.24
CA PRO A 73 10.56 10.74 -0.31
C PRO A 73 10.69 11.73 0.85
N LYS A 74 11.52 11.38 1.82
CA LYS A 74 11.90 12.29 2.90
C LYS A 74 12.77 13.43 2.33
N GLY A 75 12.57 14.67 2.82
CA GLY A 75 13.31 15.85 2.35
C GLY A 75 12.68 16.57 1.15
N CYS A 76 11.55 16.09 0.61
CA CYS A 76 10.85 16.69 -0.54
C CYS A 76 9.85 17.78 -0.17
N ASP A 77 10.05 18.55 0.86
CA ASP A 77 9.23 19.72 1.27
C ASP A 77 7.69 19.50 1.23
N LYS A 78 7.24 18.28 1.58
CA LYS A 78 5.81 17.93 1.61
C LYS A 78 5.03 18.77 2.60
N SER A 79 5.59 18.95 3.79
CA SER A 79 4.98 19.74 4.86
C SER A 79 4.94 21.23 4.51
N GLY A 80 5.98 21.76 3.85
CA GLY A 80 6.00 23.11 3.31
C GLY A 80 4.92 23.33 2.25
N LEU A 81 4.72 22.37 1.33
CA LEU A 81 3.60 22.42 0.37
C LEU A 81 2.25 22.44 1.11
N GLY A 82 2.08 21.61 2.16
CA GLY A 82 0.89 21.62 3.01
C GLY A 82 0.65 22.98 3.66
N ALA A 83 1.70 23.65 4.15
CA ALA A 83 1.61 24.97 4.72
C ALA A 83 1.21 26.04 3.68
N ARG A 84 1.80 26.03 2.48
CA ARG A 84 1.47 26.94 1.38
C ARG A 84 0.01 26.82 0.97
N ILE A 85 -0.48 25.59 0.77
CA ILE A 85 -1.89 25.34 0.48
C ILE A 85 -2.77 25.78 1.67
N GLY A 86 -2.35 25.53 2.91
CA GLY A 86 -3.07 25.98 4.11
C GLY A 86 -3.21 27.51 4.19
N LEU A 87 -2.16 28.26 3.86
CA LEU A 87 -2.22 29.72 3.80
C LEU A 87 -3.15 30.21 2.69
N PHE A 88 -3.13 29.57 1.53
CA PHE A 88 -4.08 29.89 0.45
C PHE A 88 -5.54 29.53 0.84
N GLU A 89 -5.77 28.46 1.57
CA GLU A 89 -7.09 28.09 2.09
C GLU A 89 -7.60 29.06 3.18
N ALA A 90 -6.69 29.68 3.93
CA ALA A 90 -7.03 30.65 4.97
C ALA A 90 -7.31 32.04 4.41
N PHE A 91 -6.54 32.49 3.42
CA PHE A 91 -6.52 33.87 2.99
C PHE A 91 -6.76 34.09 1.50
N GLY A 92 -6.51 33.07 0.68
CA GLY A 92 -6.58 33.17 -0.78
C GLY A 92 -7.99 32.99 -1.33
N PRO A 93 -8.17 33.36 -2.61
CA PRO A 93 -9.42 33.19 -3.36
C PRO A 93 -9.59 31.72 -3.81
N CYS A 94 -9.72 30.79 -2.86
CA CYS A 94 -9.64 29.36 -3.04
C CYS A 94 -10.98 28.65 -3.38
N ARG A 95 -12.05 29.40 -3.64
CA ARG A 95 -13.37 28.87 -4.02
C ARG A 95 -13.92 29.57 -5.26
N PHE A 96 -14.59 28.79 -6.10
CA PHE A 96 -15.20 29.29 -7.34
C PHE A 96 -16.22 30.41 -7.10
N ASP A 97 -16.15 31.46 -7.91
CA ASP A 97 -17.04 32.63 -7.88
C ASP A 97 -17.75 32.90 -9.22
N GLY A 98 -17.29 32.27 -10.28
CA GLY A 98 -17.83 32.40 -11.64
C GLY A 98 -16.81 32.07 -12.71
N TRP A 99 -17.23 32.09 -13.95
CA TRP A 99 -16.36 31.93 -15.13
C TRP A 99 -16.04 33.33 -15.67
N ALA A 100 -14.75 33.59 -15.90
CA ALA A 100 -14.30 34.86 -16.44
C ALA A 100 -14.72 35.06 -17.91
N GLU A 101 -15.13 36.28 -18.25
CA GLU A 101 -15.33 36.72 -19.64
C GLU A 101 -14.02 37.19 -20.27
N GLY A 102 -13.02 37.52 -19.44
CA GLY A 102 -11.67 37.97 -19.77
C GLY A 102 -11.43 39.43 -19.44
N GLY A 103 -10.35 39.68 -18.70
CA GLY A 103 -9.97 41.03 -18.25
C GLY A 103 -10.50 41.42 -16.86
N GLU A 104 -11.23 40.53 -16.18
CA GLU A 104 -11.55 40.69 -14.78
C GLU A 104 -10.27 40.56 -13.94
N ILE A 105 -10.18 41.34 -12.87
CA ILE A 105 -8.99 41.42 -12.02
C ILE A 105 -9.38 41.06 -10.60
N TYR A 106 -8.66 40.07 -10.03
CA TYR A 106 -8.65 39.88 -8.58
C TYR A 106 -7.56 40.77 -7.97
N GLU A 107 -7.92 41.57 -6.99
CA GLU A 107 -7.00 42.34 -6.15
C GLU A 107 -7.09 41.83 -4.72
N ASP A 108 -5.93 41.74 -4.02
CA ASP A 108 -5.95 41.33 -2.63
C ASP A 108 -6.73 42.33 -1.76
N PRO A 109 -7.51 41.85 -0.79
CA PRO A 109 -8.39 42.72 0.00
C PRO A 109 -7.63 43.57 1.04
N TRP A 110 -6.34 43.36 1.23
CA TRP A 110 -5.51 44.03 2.25
C TRP A 110 -4.66 45.18 1.66
N GLY A 111 -4.62 45.30 0.33
CA GLY A 111 -3.83 46.32 -0.36
C GLY A 111 -2.33 46.06 -0.35
N LEU A 112 -1.93 44.77 -0.30
CA LEU A 112 -0.54 44.34 -0.31
C LEU A 112 0.05 44.24 -1.73
N GLY A 113 -0.75 44.54 -2.77
CA GLY A 113 -0.31 44.75 -4.13
C GLY A 113 -0.46 43.55 -5.07
N PHE A 114 -1.03 42.44 -4.63
CA PHE A 114 -1.29 41.31 -5.49
C PHE A 114 -2.44 41.61 -6.45
N ARG A 115 -2.19 41.36 -7.73
CA ARG A 115 -3.19 41.48 -8.81
C ARG A 115 -3.11 40.28 -9.73
N TYR A 116 -4.24 39.69 -10.09
CA TYR A 116 -4.35 38.59 -11.04
C TYR A 116 -5.43 38.94 -12.07
N GLU A 117 -5.06 38.97 -13.35
CA GLU A 117 -5.98 39.21 -14.45
C GLU A 117 -6.42 37.86 -15.05
N TYR A 118 -7.73 37.63 -15.04
CA TYR A 118 -8.31 36.39 -15.57
C TYR A 118 -8.41 36.41 -17.09
N VAL A 119 -8.14 35.27 -17.71
CA VAL A 119 -8.41 35.06 -19.13
C VAL A 119 -9.81 34.47 -19.33
N ALA A 120 -10.39 34.69 -20.53
CA ALA A 120 -11.74 34.21 -20.83
C ALA A 120 -11.86 32.69 -20.64
N GLY A 121 -12.90 32.25 -19.91
CA GLY A 121 -13.17 30.86 -19.58
C GLY A 121 -12.41 30.30 -18.38
N GLU A 122 -11.59 31.11 -17.73
CA GLU A 122 -10.91 30.73 -16.48
C GLU A 122 -11.88 30.81 -15.29
N PRO A 123 -11.78 29.91 -14.27
CA PRO A 123 -12.60 30.03 -13.08
C PRO A 123 -12.08 31.19 -12.21
N MET A 124 -12.96 32.08 -11.82
CA MET A 124 -12.66 33.15 -10.85
C MET A 124 -12.76 32.61 -9.43
N GLY A 125 -11.90 33.13 -8.55
CA GLY A 125 -11.82 32.72 -7.15
C GLY A 125 -12.38 33.74 -6.17
N ARG A 126 -12.94 33.24 -5.06
CA ARG A 126 -13.29 34.01 -3.87
C ARG A 126 -12.79 33.32 -2.60
N PRO A 127 -12.53 34.05 -1.53
CA PRO A 127 -12.10 33.43 -0.26
C PRO A 127 -13.24 32.64 0.41
N VAL A 128 -12.86 31.73 1.30
CA VAL A 128 -13.79 31.11 2.26
C VAL A 128 -14.23 32.16 3.28
N ARG A 129 -15.51 32.29 3.50
CA ARG A 129 -16.08 33.36 4.34
C ARG A 129 -15.61 33.30 5.80
N VAL A 130 -15.48 32.11 6.39
CA VAL A 130 -14.97 31.87 7.75
C VAL A 130 -14.13 30.60 7.71
N PRO A 131 -12.83 30.69 7.46
CA PRO A 131 -11.97 29.52 7.33
C PRO A 131 -11.65 28.91 8.70
N TYR A 132 -11.83 27.59 8.81
CA TYR A 132 -11.39 26.78 9.94
C TYR A 132 -10.44 25.73 9.43
N LEU A 133 -9.15 25.90 9.71
CA LEU A 133 -8.10 25.01 9.27
C LEU A 133 -7.59 24.16 10.43
N ARG A 134 -7.35 22.89 10.17
CA ARG A 134 -6.74 22.00 11.14
C ARG A 134 -5.52 21.32 10.56
N ILE A 135 -4.41 21.44 11.28
CA ILE A 135 -3.15 20.76 10.95
C ILE A 135 -3.02 19.56 11.88
N MET A 136 -2.95 18.37 11.30
CA MET A 136 -2.98 17.11 12.03
C MET A 136 -1.65 16.39 11.86
N ALA A 137 -1.03 15.95 12.97
CA ALA A 137 0.12 15.07 12.97
C ALA A 137 0.05 14.05 14.14
N THR A 138 0.97 13.11 14.17
CA THR A 138 1.02 12.06 15.20
C THR A 138 1.54 12.58 16.52
N GLU A 139 2.52 13.47 16.48
CA GLU A 139 3.18 14.07 17.65
C GLU A 139 3.17 15.61 17.56
N GLU A 140 3.30 16.25 18.69
CA GLU A 140 3.29 17.72 18.80
C GLU A 140 4.45 18.37 18.03
N GLY A 141 5.64 17.75 18.05
CA GLY A 141 6.80 18.20 17.29
C GLY A 141 6.67 18.07 15.76
N GLN A 142 5.82 17.14 15.28
CA GLN A 142 5.56 16.97 13.83
C GLN A 142 4.48 17.93 13.32
N THR A 143 3.52 18.35 14.16
CA THR A 143 2.59 19.43 13.79
C THR A 143 3.34 20.72 13.51
N GLY A 144 4.50 20.93 14.14
CA GLY A 144 5.39 22.06 13.93
C GLY A 144 5.80 22.23 12.47
N ASN A 145 6.08 21.18 11.73
CA ASN A 145 6.58 21.32 10.36
C ASN A 145 5.64 22.14 9.45
N VAL A 146 4.33 21.85 9.48
CA VAL A 146 3.32 22.61 8.71
C VAL A 146 2.90 23.87 9.44
N TYR A 147 2.60 23.77 10.73
CA TYR A 147 2.09 24.89 11.53
C TYR A 147 3.13 25.98 11.76
N ASP A 148 4.39 25.62 12.02
CA ASP A 148 5.47 26.60 12.22
C ASP A 148 5.77 27.37 10.94
N THR A 149 5.66 26.74 9.78
CA THR A 149 5.75 27.43 8.48
C THR A 149 4.60 28.43 8.30
N ILE A 150 3.37 28.05 8.67
CA ILE A 150 2.21 28.95 8.66
C ILE A 150 2.42 30.09 9.66
N TYR A 151 2.82 29.78 10.89
CA TYR A 151 3.07 30.76 11.95
C TYR A 151 4.16 31.75 11.55
N PHE A 152 5.27 31.25 10.98
CA PHE A 152 6.36 32.08 10.47
C PHE A 152 5.85 33.11 9.45
N ASN A 153 5.10 32.65 8.45
CA ASN A 153 4.54 33.53 7.43
C ASN A 153 3.57 34.61 7.98
N LEU A 154 3.00 34.41 9.15
CA LEU A 154 2.08 35.36 9.78
C LEU A 154 2.74 36.25 10.84
N THR A 155 4.01 36.00 11.16
CA THR A 155 4.73 36.75 12.23
C THR A 155 6.01 37.40 11.77
N ASP A 156 6.66 36.87 10.72
CA ASP A 156 7.94 37.40 10.26
C ASP A 156 7.76 38.43 9.16
N GLU A 157 8.51 39.54 9.27
CA GLU A 157 8.44 40.65 8.32
C GLU A 157 8.90 40.32 6.89
N ALA A 158 9.61 39.22 6.70
CA ALA A 158 9.97 38.71 5.37
C ALA A 158 8.75 38.30 4.55
N SER A 159 7.65 37.88 5.22
CA SER A 159 6.41 37.50 4.56
C SER A 159 5.41 38.65 4.48
N PRO A 160 4.87 38.99 3.29
CA PRO A 160 3.80 39.97 3.17
C PRO A 160 2.55 39.64 4.00
N LEU A 161 2.29 38.35 4.29
CA LEU A 161 1.13 37.89 5.06
C LEU A 161 1.17 38.37 6.53
N SER A 162 2.35 38.67 7.07
CA SER A 162 2.48 39.23 8.43
C SER A 162 1.82 40.63 8.59
N GLN A 163 1.54 41.30 7.46
CA GLN A 163 0.92 42.62 7.44
C GLN A 163 -0.62 42.57 7.37
N ILE A 164 -1.23 41.37 7.29
CA ILE A 164 -2.69 41.24 7.24
C ILE A 164 -3.32 41.70 8.56
N PRO A 165 -4.18 42.72 8.53
CA PRO A 165 -4.77 43.26 9.77
C PRO A 165 -5.77 42.26 10.38
N GLY A 166 -5.76 42.20 11.72
CA GLY A 166 -6.71 41.38 12.48
C GLY A 166 -6.34 39.92 12.62
N VAL A 167 -5.18 39.48 12.13
CA VAL A 167 -4.60 38.19 12.45
C VAL A 167 -3.98 38.25 13.84
N ASP A 168 -4.29 37.28 14.70
CA ASP A 168 -3.71 37.09 16.02
C ASP A 168 -2.98 35.75 16.09
N PRO A 169 -1.69 35.71 15.75
CA PRO A 169 -0.92 34.48 15.64
C PRO A 169 -0.44 34.01 17.02
N GLY A 170 -0.93 32.81 17.45
CA GLY A 170 -0.46 32.16 18.67
C GLY A 170 0.18 30.80 18.35
N LEU A 171 1.02 30.31 19.24
CA LEU A 171 1.72 29.00 19.06
C LEU A 171 0.79 27.79 19.05
N THR A 172 -0.36 27.88 19.67
CA THR A 172 -1.34 26.77 19.75
C THR A 172 -2.61 27.01 18.96
N LYS A 173 -2.82 28.23 18.51
CA LYS A 173 -3.96 28.65 17.70
C LYS A 173 -3.68 30.00 17.07
N ILE A 174 -3.97 30.15 15.81
CA ILE A 174 -4.00 31.43 15.10
C ILE A 174 -5.47 31.79 14.91
N ASN A 175 -5.85 32.99 15.43
CA ASN A 175 -7.15 33.55 15.16
C ASN A 175 -7.08 34.35 13.86
N LEU A 176 -8.02 34.12 12.97
CA LEU A 176 -8.13 34.80 11.69
C LEU A 176 -9.13 35.95 11.77
N PRO A 177 -9.03 36.95 10.90
CA PRO A 177 -10.07 37.96 10.76
C PRO A 177 -11.45 37.27 10.55
N ASP A 178 -12.51 37.94 10.98
CA ASP A 178 -13.90 37.48 10.82
C ASP A 178 -14.25 36.16 11.52
N GLY A 179 -13.43 35.71 12.47
CA GLY A 179 -13.75 34.60 13.39
C GLY A 179 -13.35 33.22 12.93
N GLY A 180 -12.50 33.07 11.91
CA GLY A 180 -11.85 31.83 11.53
C GLY A 180 -10.66 31.48 12.44
N GLU A 181 -10.11 30.29 12.30
CA GLU A 181 -8.93 29.86 13.07
C GLU A 181 -8.09 28.80 12.33
N ILE A 182 -6.79 28.76 12.65
CA ILE A 182 -5.89 27.67 12.28
C ILE A 182 -5.40 27.02 13.57
N THR A 183 -5.58 25.70 13.71
CA THR A 183 -5.21 24.97 14.92
C THR A 183 -4.38 23.73 14.62
N PRO A 184 -3.20 23.56 15.26
CA PRO A 184 -2.51 22.29 15.29
C PRO A 184 -3.27 21.30 16.20
N SER A 185 -3.25 20.03 15.88
CA SER A 185 -3.92 19.00 16.67
C SER A 185 -3.21 17.66 16.56
N THR A 186 -3.10 16.96 17.68
CA THR A 186 -2.57 15.60 17.77
C THR A 186 -3.67 14.61 18.19
N ALA A 187 -3.36 13.31 18.21
CA ALA A 187 -4.29 12.26 18.63
C ALA A 187 -4.82 12.44 20.06
N SER A 188 -3.99 13.00 20.96
CA SER A 188 -4.29 13.18 22.38
C SER A 188 -5.27 14.30 22.69
N SER A 189 -5.52 15.22 21.74
CA SER A 189 -6.48 16.30 21.96
C SER A 189 -7.91 15.74 21.97
N SER A 190 -8.53 15.75 23.13
CA SER A 190 -9.86 15.23 23.39
C SER A 190 -10.95 15.91 22.56
N SER A 191 -11.94 15.09 22.14
CA SER A 191 -13.21 15.51 21.52
C SER A 191 -13.08 16.42 20.28
N LYS A 192 -12.78 15.80 19.15
CA LYS A 192 -12.83 16.46 17.83
C LYS A 192 -14.22 16.37 17.18
N ASP A 193 -15.20 15.83 17.89
CA ASP A 193 -16.60 15.79 17.47
C ASP A 193 -17.20 17.21 17.56
N GLY A 194 -17.84 17.66 16.49
CA GLY A 194 -18.44 18.99 16.43
C GLY A 194 -17.61 20.04 15.70
N GLY A 195 -16.42 19.69 15.18
CA GLY A 195 -15.57 20.61 14.42
C GLY A 195 -16.28 21.25 13.20
N LYS A 196 -15.76 22.42 12.78
CA LYS A 196 -16.30 23.26 11.69
C LYS A 196 -15.30 23.39 10.55
N GLU A 197 -14.38 22.45 10.43
CA GLU A 197 -13.24 22.52 9.51
C GLU A 197 -13.70 22.80 8.07
N THR A 198 -12.99 23.70 7.40
CA THR A 198 -13.12 23.98 5.97
C THR A 198 -12.05 23.29 5.17
N TRP A 199 -10.88 23.11 5.79
CA TRP A 199 -9.76 22.39 5.22
C TRP A 199 -8.92 21.74 6.33
N VAL A 200 -8.28 20.61 5.99
CA VAL A 200 -7.42 19.86 6.91
C VAL A 200 -6.18 19.38 6.17
N CYS A 201 -5.01 19.52 6.80
CA CYS A 201 -3.80 18.84 6.41
C CYS A 201 -3.53 17.68 7.39
N PHE A 202 -3.45 16.48 6.88
CA PHE A 202 -2.98 15.30 7.60
C PHE A 202 -1.53 15.04 7.16
N ASP A 203 -0.57 15.42 8.01
CA ASP A 203 0.84 15.23 7.70
C ASP A 203 1.34 13.86 8.20
N GLU A 204 2.19 13.23 7.41
CA GLU A 204 2.81 11.91 7.66
C GLU A 204 1.80 10.79 7.93
N THR A 205 0.79 10.65 7.05
CA THR A 205 -0.32 9.67 7.22
C THR A 205 0.13 8.21 7.21
N HIS A 206 1.37 7.90 6.80
CA HIS A 206 1.96 6.58 6.96
C HIS A 206 2.19 6.19 8.44
N LEU A 207 2.24 7.16 9.36
CA LEU A 207 2.36 6.94 10.80
C LEU A 207 0.99 6.79 11.50
N TYR A 208 -0.13 7.03 10.79
CA TYR A 208 -1.48 6.88 11.37
C TYR A 208 -1.91 5.40 11.41
N ASN A 209 -1.16 4.57 12.12
CA ASN A 209 -1.31 3.12 12.19
C ASN A 209 -1.94 2.60 13.50
N THR A 210 -2.21 3.47 14.49
CA THR A 210 -2.92 3.09 15.71
C THR A 210 -4.44 3.27 15.58
N PRO A 211 -5.26 2.51 16.34
CA PRO A 211 -6.71 2.69 16.34
C PRO A 211 -7.17 4.10 16.71
N GLU A 212 -6.43 4.80 17.59
CA GLU A 212 -6.71 6.16 18.01
C GLU A 212 -6.52 7.15 16.87
N LEU A 213 -5.38 7.09 16.18
CA LEU A 213 -5.05 7.94 15.03
C LEU A 213 -6.02 7.73 13.88
N ARG A 214 -6.39 6.49 13.58
CA ARG A 214 -7.40 6.17 12.56
C ARG A 214 -8.80 6.68 12.92
N ARG A 215 -9.20 6.59 14.20
CA ARG A 215 -10.46 7.17 14.68
C ARG A 215 -10.47 8.68 14.58
N MET A 216 -9.36 9.32 14.95
CA MET A 216 -9.18 10.75 14.81
C MET A 216 -9.35 11.19 13.35
N TYR A 217 -8.63 10.58 12.42
CA TYR A 217 -8.75 10.83 10.98
C TYR A 217 -10.21 10.68 10.51
N ALA A 218 -10.86 9.56 10.85
CA ALA A 218 -12.26 9.31 10.47
C ALA A 218 -13.24 10.33 11.07
N THR A 219 -12.99 10.86 12.26
CA THR A 219 -13.84 11.87 12.90
C THR A 219 -13.69 13.22 12.21
N VAL A 220 -12.46 13.65 11.95
CA VAL A 220 -12.17 14.93 11.31
C VAL A 220 -12.66 14.95 9.86
N THR A 221 -12.45 13.89 9.10
CA THR A 221 -12.97 13.78 7.72
C THR A 221 -14.49 13.79 7.66
N ARG A 222 -15.20 13.22 8.67
CA ARG A 222 -16.66 13.35 8.79
C ARG A 222 -17.11 14.78 9.07
N ASN A 223 -16.35 15.54 9.86
CA ASN A 223 -16.69 16.94 10.16
C ASN A 223 -16.70 17.80 8.90
N LEU A 224 -15.74 17.61 7.99
CA LEU A 224 -15.67 18.35 6.71
C LEU A 224 -16.98 18.25 5.90
N ARG A 225 -17.72 17.15 6.01
CA ARG A 225 -18.99 16.96 5.30
C ARG A 225 -20.08 17.94 5.74
N LYS A 226 -20.02 18.47 6.97
CA LYS A 226 -21.02 19.40 7.52
C LYS A 226 -21.04 20.74 6.76
N ARG A 227 -19.89 21.19 6.27
CA ARG A 227 -19.75 22.45 5.53
C ARG A 227 -19.52 22.27 4.02
N LYS A 228 -19.57 21.04 3.50
CA LYS A 228 -19.23 20.71 2.11
C LYS A 228 -19.99 21.56 1.09
N LYS A 229 -21.32 21.72 1.27
CA LYS A 229 -22.16 22.47 0.33
C LYS A 229 -21.85 23.98 0.31
N GLY A 230 -21.54 24.57 1.47
CA GLY A 230 -21.35 26.03 1.60
C GLY A 230 -19.91 26.47 1.42
N ALA A 231 -18.96 25.67 1.91
CA ALA A 231 -17.54 26.01 1.94
C ALA A 231 -16.65 25.19 1.00
N GLY A 232 -17.20 24.20 0.30
CA GLY A 232 -16.42 23.37 -0.64
C GLY A 232 -15.24 22.67 0.06
N THR A 233 -15.48 22.03 1.21
CA THR A 233 -14.44 21.49 2.09
C THR A 233 -13.69 20.31 1.48
N TRP A 234 -12.41 20.19 1.78
CA TRP A 234 -11.55 19.07 1.35
C TRP A 234 -10.36 18.92 2.30
N TYR A 235 -9.54 17.90 2.11
CA TYR A 235 -8.33 17.68 2.89
C TYR A 235 -7.16 17.21 2.05
N LEU A 236 -5.95 17.49 2.57
CA LEU A 236 -4.68 17.04 2.01
C LEU A 236 -4.04 16.00 2.93
N GLU A 237 -3.54 14.93 2.37
CA GLU A 237 -2.61 13.99 2.99
C GLU A 237 -1.22 14.20 2.39
N THR A 238 -0.25 14.50 3.23
CA THR A 238 1.17 14.51 2.88
C THR A 238 1.85 13.33 3.54
N THR A 239 2.66 12.57 2.81
CA THR A 239 3.25 11.35 3.37
C THR A 239 4.44 10.84 2.57
N THR A 240 5.18 9.94 3.16
CA THR A 240 6.12 9.03 2.52
C THR A 240 5.48 7.64 2.41
N MET A 241 6.08 6.68 1.71
CA MET A 241 5.54 5.32 1.57
C MET A 241 5.36 4.66 2.94
N PHE A 242 4.21 4.04 3.12
CA PHE A 242 3.87 3.29 4.33
C PHE A 242 4.64 1.97 4.46
N ALA A 243 4.70 1.43 5.67
CA ALA A 243 5.12 0.05 5.90
C ALA A 243 3.91 -0.88 5.66
N PRO A 244 3.95 -1.77 4.66
CA PRO A 244 2.83 -2.64 4.33
C PRO A 244 2.39 -3.52 5.51
N GLY A 245 1.07 -3.66 5.67
CA GLY A 245 0.47 -4.49 6.72
C GLY A 245 0.33 -3.82 8.09
N GLN A 246 0.72 -2.55 8.24
CA GLN A 246 0.50 -1.77 9.46
C GLN A 246 -0.89 -1.15 9.54
N ASP A 247 -1.69 -1.26 8.48
CA ASP A 247 -3.05 -0.71 8.39
C ASP A 247 -3.08 0.80 8.66
N SER A 248 -2.07 1.51 8.15
CA SER A 248 -2.00 2.97 8.26
C SER A 248 -3.04 3.66 7.36
N VAL A 249 -3.33 4.94 7.63
CA VAL A 249 -4.20 5.73 6.76
C VAL A 249 -3.63 5.81 5.34
N ALA A 250 -2.32 6.05 5.19
CA ALA A 250 -1.68 6.07 3.88
C ALA A 250 -1.82 4.73 3.11
N GLU A 251 -1.72 3.58 3.81
CA GLU A 251 -1.93 2.26 3.21
C GLU A 251 -3.36 2.11 2.66
N ARG A 252 -4.37 2.55 3.44
CA ARG A 252 -5.77 2.51 3.00
C ARG A 252 -6.07 3.46 1.84
N THR A 253 -5.44 4.63 1.82
CA THR A 253 -5.57 5.58 0.70
C THR A 253 -4.90 5.03 -0.56
N TYR A 254 -3.76 4.35 -0.42
CA TYR A 254 -3.12 3.62 -1.52
C TYR A 254 -4.04 2.52 -2.09
N GLU A 255 -4.62 1.68 -1.23
CA GLU A 255 -5.57 0.62 -1.64
C GLU A 255 -6.81 1.20 -2.33
N GLU A 256 -7.32 2.33 -1.86
CA GLU A 256 -8.41 3.04 -2.53
C GLU A 256 -8.02 3.52 -3.93
N ALA A 257 -6.82 4.09 -4.08
CA ALA A 257 -6.30 4.54 -5.37
C ALA A 257 -6.14 3.37 -6.36
N GLU A 258 -5.60 2.23 -5.91
CA GLU A 258 -5.49 1.02 -6.73
C GLU A 258 -6.87 0.49 -7.14
N ALA A 259 -7.84 0.44 -6.22
CA ALA A 259 -9.20 0.02 -6.53
C ALA A 259 -9.90 0.93 -7.56
N ILE A 260 -9.57 2.23 -7.56
CA ILE A 260 -10.05 3.18 -8.58
C ILE A 260 -9.39 2.88 -9.93
N ARG A 261 -8.07 2.67 -9.96
CA ARG A 261 -7.31 2.35 -11.19
C ARG A 261 -7.80 1.05 -11.84
N GLU A 262 -8.11 0.06 -11.04
CA GLU A 262 -8.62 -1.24 -11.49
C GLU A 262 -10.11 -1.25 -11.83
N GLY A 263 -10.81 -0.11 -11.73
CA GLY A 263 -12.25 -0.04 -12.04
C GLY A 263 -13.16 -0.78 -11.04
N LYS A 264 -12.62 -1.24 -9.91
CA LYS A 264 -13.37 -2.01 -8.90
C LYS A 264 -14.39 -1.17 -8.12
N LYS A 265 -14.27 0.14 -8.14
CA LYS A 265 -15.17 1.04 -7.40
C LYS A 265 -16.43 1.33 -8.23
N LYS A 266 -17.51 0.57 -7.98
CA LYS A 266 -18.79 0.58 -8.74
C LYS A 266 -19.61 1.88 -8.70
N ARG A 267 -19.29 2.87 -7.89
CA ARG A 267 -19.97 4.17 -7.87
C ARG A 267 -18.95 5.28 -7.73
N GLY A 268 -18.50 5.59 -8.90
CA GLY A 268 -17.51 6.50 -9.25
C GLY A 268 -17.85 7.94 -9.04
N ARG A 269 -17.87 8.38 -7.88
CA ARG A 269 -17.28 9.69 -7.66
C ARG A 269 -15.94 9.40 -7.00
N ALA A 270 -14.97 8.95 -7.83
CA ALA A 270 -13.58 8.99 -7.46
C ALA A 270 -13.26 10.47 -7.19
N ARG A 271 -13.35 10.88 -5.92
CA ARG A 271 -13.09 12.25 -5.48
C ARG A 271 -11.75 12.33 -4.74
N LEU A 272 -10.91 11.31 -4.94
CA LEU A 272 -9.52 11.25 -4.50
C LEU A 272 -8.63 11.72 -5.65
N LEU A 273 -7.82 12.75 -5.41
CA LEU A 273 -6.62 13.01 -6.16
C LEU A 273 -5.48 12.24 -5.51
N TYR A 274 -4.88 11.32 -6.24
CA TYR A 274 -3.73 10.55 -5.75
C TYR A 274 -2.52 10.86 -6.59
N ASP A 275 -1.43 11.26 -5.95
CA ASP A 275 -0.18 11.61 -6.60
C ASP A 275 0.99 11.00 -5.82
N HIS A 276 1.63 10.00 -6.41
CA HIS A 276 2.69 9.21 -5.80
C HIS A 276 3.86 9.06 -6.76
N ARG A 277 5.03 9.52 -6.34
CA ARG A 277 6.27 9.40 -7.07
C ARG A 277 7.23 8.47 -6.32
N TYR A 278 7.91 7.58 -7.03
CA TYR A 278 8.81 6.59 -6.42
C TYR A 278 9.95 6.22 -7.36
N GLY A 279 11.01 5.63 -6.83
CA GLY A 279 12.12 5.08 -7.60
C GLY A 279 12.09 3.56 -7.64
N VAL A 280 12.54 2.96 -8.74
CA VAL A 280 12.67 1.51 -8.89
C VAL A 280 14.13 1.15 -9.05
N CYS A 281 14.70 0.48 -8.07
CA CYS A 281 16.04 -0.10 -8.12
C CYS A 281 15.93 -1.61 -7.95
N LYS A 282 16.28 -2.37 -8.99
CA LYS A 282 16.21 -3.84 -8.98
C LYS A 282 17.39 -4.47 -8.28
N ASN A 283 18.56 -3.86 -8.44
CA ASN A 283 19.79 -4.34 -7.83
C ASN A 283 20.40 -3.24 -6.95
N LEU A 284 20.12 -3.30 -5.65
CA LEU A 284 20.64 -2.34 -4.66
C LEU A 284 22.18 -2.35 -4.53
N LYS A 285 22.88 -3.34 -5.10
CA LYS A 285 24.35 -3.37 -5.16
C LYS A 285 24.90 -2.63 -6.37
N ASN A 286 24.04 -2.22 -7.29
CA ASN A 286 24.39 -1.43 -8.45
C ASN A 286 24.12 0.05 -8.14
N GLU A 287 25.18 0.78 -7.83
CA GLU A 287 25.12 2.19 -7.44
C GLU A 287 24.56 3.10 -8.56
N ASP A 288 24.86 2.82 -9.82
CA ASP A 288 24.33 3.60 -10.96
C ASP A 288 22.80 3.42 -11.06
N GLU A 289 22.31 2.20 -10.84
CA GLU A 289 20.87 1.93 -10.82
C GLU A 289 20.16 2.61 -9.62
N LEU A 290 20.83 2.63 -8.46
CA LEU A 290 20.34 3.34 -7.29
C LEU A 290 20.28 4.85 -7.52
N ARG A 291 21.33 5.46 -8.10
CA ARG A 291 21.36 6.89 -8.45
C ARG A 291 20.21 7.26 -9.38
N ALA A 292 20.00 6.48 -10.43
CA ALA A 292 18.89 6.71 -11.36
C ALA A 292 17.52 6.60 -10.64
N ALA A 293 17.36 5.63 -9.75
CA ALA A 293 16.14 5.46 -8.97
C ALA A 293 15.90 6.60 -7.97
N LEU A 294 16.96 7.13 -7.34
CA LEU A 294 16.89 8.30 -6.46
C LEU A 294 16.46 9.55 -7.24
N ILE A 295 17.08 9.83 -8.39
CA ILE A 295 16.68 10.94 -9.27
C ILE A 295 15.21 10.81 -9.67
N ASP A 296 14.77 9.62 -10.05
CA ASP A 296 13.36 9.35 -10.40
C ASP A 296 12.42 9.59 -9.21
N SER A 297 12.81 9.22 -8.00
CA SER A 297 11.96 9.35 -6.82
C SER A 297 11.85 10.78 -6.30
N TYR A 298 12.92 11.56 -6.38
CA TYR A 298 12.95 12.94 -5.87
C TYR A 298 12.37 13.96 -6.86
N GLY A 299 12.48 13.76 -8.17
CA GLY A 299 11.92 14.66 -9.18
C GLY A 299 12.40 16.10 -9.03
N ASP A 300 11.45 17.06 -8.95
CA ASP A 300 11.77 18.48 -8.75
C ASP A 300 12.59 18.73 -7.47
N ALA A 301 12.48 17.88 -6.45
CA ALA A 301 13.24 18.02 -5.22
C ALA A 301 14.75 17.82 -5.39
N MET A 302 15.21 17.28 -6.52
CA MET A 302 16.64 17.21 -6.85
C MET A 302 17.30 18.61 -7.03
N GLU A 303 16.50 19.66 -7.13
CA GLU A 303 17.05 21.04 -7.18
C GLU A 303 17.69 21.46 -5.85
N TRP A 304 17.25 20.90 -4.71
CA TRP A 304 17.79 21.22 -3.38
C TRP A 304 18.35 20.02 -2.62
N MET A 305 18.27 18.81 -3.17
CA MET A 305 18.81 17.60 -2.53
C MET A 305 20.15 17.21 -3.12
N ASP A 306 21.10 16.83 -2.26
CA ASP A 306 22.39 16.30 -2.68
C ASP A 306 22.34 14.79 -2.93
N LEU A 307 22.52 14.41 -4.19
CA LEU A 307 22.45 13.01 -4.62
C LEU A 307 23.48 12.11 -3.93
N GLU A 308 24.72 12.61 -3.72
CA GLU A 308 25.77 11.81 -3.10
C GLU A 308 25.43 11.52 -1.62
N THR A 309 24.95 12.52 -0.90
CA THR A 309 24.48 12.32 0.48
C THR A 309 23.32 11.31 0.53
N LEU A 310 22.41 11.34 -0.43
CA LEU A 310 21.29 10.37 -0.48
C LEU A 310 21.79 8.95 -0.74
N VAL A 311 22.81 8.77 -1.58
CA VAL A 311 23.43 7.46 -1.83
C VAL A 311 24.14 6.95 -0.58
N ASP A 312 24.91 7.81 0.10
CA ASP A 312 25.62 7.44 1.33
C ASP A 312 24.63 7.06 2.45
N ASP A 313 23.57 7.84 2.64
CA ASP A 313 22.51 7.55 3.62
C ASP A 313 21.78 6.23 3.31
N PHE A 314 21.57 5.91 2.04
CA PHE A 314 20.93 4.67 1.62
C PHE A 314 21.78 3.44 1.97
N TYR A 315 23.10 3.54 1.86
CA TYR A 315 24.04 2.47 2.18
C TYR A 315 24.51 2.46 3.64
N ASP A 316 24.03 3.38 4.47
CA ASP A 316 24.38 3.36 5.90
C ASP A 316 23.91 2.03 6.52
N LEU A 317 24.89 1.25 7.00
CA LEU A 317 24.65 -0.06 7.63
C LEU A 317 23.75 -0.03 8.88
N ARG A 318 23.51 1.16 9.43
CA ARG A 318 22.57 1.37 10.55
C ARG A 318 21.11 1.41 10.09
N ASN A 319 20.87 1.61 8.82
CA ASN A 319 19.54 1.66 8.22
C ASN A 319 19.11 0.27 7.71
N ASP A 320 17.87 -0.12 7.99
CA ASP A 320 17.27 -1.28 7.33
C ASP A 320 17.07 -0.96 5.82
N SER A 321 17.44 -1.89 4.96
CA SER A 321 17.27 -1.75 3.52
C SER A 321 15.80 -1.51 3.10
N ALA A 322 14.85 -2.02 3.89
CA ALA A 322 13.42 -1.76 3.69
C ALA A 322 13.08 -0.30 4.01
N ASP A 323 13.65 0.27 5.05
CA ASP A 323 13.48 1.68 5.40
C ASP A 323 14.16 2.59 4.37
N GLY A 324 15.34 2.22 3.87
CA GLY A 324 15.99 2.89 2.75
C GLY A 324 15.07 2.99 1.52
N LYS A 325 14.49 1.88 1.09
CA LYS A 325 13.52 1.87 -0.01
C LYS A 325 12.28 2.74 0.26
N ARG A 326 11.75 2.73 1.48
CA ARG A 326 10.56 3.53 1.84
C ARG A 326 10.84 5.01 1.89
N TYR A 327 11.89 5.41 2.58
CA TYR A 327 12.15 6.81 2.88
C TYR A 327 12.88 7.56 1.75
N PHE A 328 13.75 6.89 1.00
CA PHE A 328 14.52 7.50 -0.08
C PHE A 328 13.99 7.18 -1.48
N LEU A 329 13.53 5.95 -1.73
CA LEU A 329 12.92 5.61 -3.02
C LEU A 329 11.39 5.78 -3.02
N ASN A 330 10.78 6.04 -1.88
CA ASN A 330 9.32 6.10 -1.73
C ASN A 330 8.61 4.88 -2.33
N SER A 331 9.30 3.75 -2.36
CA SER A 331 8.84 2.51 -2.95
C SER A 331 8.18 1.62 -1.92
N ARG A 332 7.16 0.88 -2.36
CA ARG A 332 6.54 -0.13 -1.52
C ARG A 332 7.56 -1.23 -1.22
N THR A 333 7.74 -1.52 0.06
CA THR A 333 8.61 -2.61 0.52
C THR A 333 7.76 -3.71 1.13
N SER A 334 8.32 -4.91 1.21
CA SER A 334 7.86 -5.87 2.20
C SER A 334 8.13 -5.30 3.61
N SER A 335 7.25 -5.56 4.59
CA SER A 335 7.58 -5.26 5.98
C SER A 335 8.88 -5.99 6.37
N SER A 336 9.68 -5.45 7.28
CA SER A 336 10.95 -6.06 7.72
C SER A 336 10.80 -7.52 8.19
N ASP A 337 9.58 -7.90 8.55
CA ASP A 337 9.20 -9.26 8.91
C ASP A 337 8.47 -10.04 7.80
N ALA A 338 8.29 -9.46 6.60
CA ALA A 338 7.68 -10.19 5.49
C ALA A 338 8.54 -11.40 5.09
N TRP A 339 7.89 -12.51 4.86
CA TRP A 339 8.57 -13.71 4.37
C TRP A 339 8.93 -13.62 2.89
N MET A 340 8.04 -13.05 2.07
CA MET A 340 8.16 -12.98 0.62
C MET A 340 8.13 -11.53 0.11
N ASP A 341 9.01 -11.20 -0.82
CA ASP A 341 8.95 -9.95 -1.57
C ASP A 341 7.80 -9.99 -2.57
N PRO A 342 6.86 -9.02 -2.54
CA PRO A 342 5.70 -9.03 -3.42
C PRO A 342 6.02 -8.97 -4.91
N ASP A 343 7.05 -8.19 -5.29
CA ASP A 343 7.43 -8.02 -6.68
C ASP A 343 8.14 -9.26 -7.22
N ALA A 344 9.03 -9.87 -6.41
CA ALA A 344 9.67 -11.13 -6.75
C ALA A 344 8.63 -12.24 -6.94
N TRP A 345 7.64 -12.31 -6.05
CA TRP A 345 6.54 -13.28 -6.16
C TRP A 345 5.71 -13.06 -7.43
N GLU A 346 5.32 -11.82 -7.72
CA GLU A 346 4.47 -11.50 -8.87
C GLU A 346 5.14 -11.82 -10.21
N ILE A 347 6.46 -11.64 -10.31
CA ILE A 347 7.25 -12.00 -11.51
C ILE A 347 7.14 -13.50 -11.82
N CYS A 348 6.90 -14.34 -10.82
CA CYS A 348 6.76 -15.79 -10.97
C CYS A 348 5.37 -16.24 -11.46
N ARG A 349 4.39 -15.34 -11.56
CA ARG A 349 3.03 -15.65 -12.03
C ARG A 349 3.03 -16.11 -13.49
N ARG A 350 2.25 -17.15 -13.79
CA ARG A 350 2.02 -17.66 -15.15
C ARG A 350 0.54 -17.96 -15.35
N PRO A 351 0.00 -17.81 -16.58
CA PRO A 351 -1.40 -18.12 -16.87
C PRO A 351 -1.67 -19.62 -16.97
N GLU A 352 -0.63 -20.45 -17.17
CA GLU A 352 -0.77 -21.88 -17.36
C GLU A 352 -1.22 -22.57 -16.08
N ALA A 353 -2.07 -23.57 -16.22
CA ALA A 353 -2.42 -24.53 -15.19
C ALA A 353 -1.73 -25.87 -15.44
N LEU A 354 -1.57 -26.67 -14.37
CA LEU A 354 -1.11 -28.05 -14.49
C LEU A 354 -2.02 -28.85 -15.41
N GLN A 355 -1.43 -29.73 -16.22
CA GLN A 355 -2.16 -30.57 -17.17
C GLN A 355 -2.37 -31.97 -16.61
N PRO A 356 -3.46 -32.65 -17.00
CA PRO A 356 -3.66 -34.06 -16.65
C PRO A 356 -2.45 -34.91 -17.06
N GLY A 357 -1.98 -35.76 -16.14
CA GLY A 357 -0.80 -36.60 -16.33
C GLY A 357 0.54 -35.90 -16.05
N ASP A 358 0.54 -34.63 -15.65
CA ASP A 358 1.78 -34.00 -15.16
C ASP A 358 2.34 -34.76 -13.96
N LEU A 359 3.67 -34.91 -13.94
CA LEU A 359 4.37 -35.51 -12.82
C LEU A 359 4.48 -34.46 -11.70
N VAL A 360 3.81 -34.72 -10.59
CA VAL A 360 3.68 -33.72 -9.51
C VAL A 360 4.03 -34.28 -8.14
N THR A 361 4.35 -33.39 -7.24
CA THR A 361 4.35 -33.58 -5.79
C THR A 361 3.23 -32.79 -5.15
N LEU A 362 2.70 -33.29 -4.03
CA LEU A 362 1.62 -32.65 -3.29
C LEU A 362 2.13 -32.16 -1.92
N GLY A 363 1.50 -31.08 -1.43
CA GLY A 363 1.68 -30.57 -0.07
C GLY A 363 0.33 -30.21 0.54
N PHE A 364 0.13 -30.57 1.79
CA PHE A 364 -1.09 -30.30 2.54
C PHE A 364 -0.77 -29.68 3.91
N ASP A 365 -1.44 -28.61 4.22
CA ASP A 365 -1.47 -27.96 5.54
C ASP A 365 -2.92 -27.74 5.95
N GLY A 366 -3.31 -28.16 7.17
CA GLY A 366 -4.70 -28.21 7.54
C GLY A 366 -5.03 -27.79 8.96
N SER A 367 -6.12 -27.01 9.08
CA SER A 367 -6.77 -26.62 10.32
C SER A 367 -8.23 -27.08 10.34
N ILE A 368 -8.88 -27.08 11.52
CA ILE A 368 -10.28 -27.55 11.64
C ILE A 368 -11.28 -26.39 11.79
N ARG A 369 -10.94 -25.30 12.47
CA ARG A 369 -11.96 -24.30 12.89
C ARG A 369 -11.64 -22.85 12.53
N ASP A 370 -10.51 -22.32 12.92
CA ASP A 370 -10.26 -20.88 12.86
C ASP A 370 -9.25 -20.47 11.78
N ASP A 371 -8.66 -21.44 11.12
CA ASP A 371 -7.67 -21.27 10.07
C ASP A 371 -8.16 -21.87 8.74
N ALA A 372 -7.28 -21.95 7.75
CA ALA A 372 -7.58 -22.56 6.49
C ALA A 372 -7.00 -23.98 6.40
N SER A 373 -7.52 -24.78 5.47
CA SER A 373 -6.86 -25.99 5.00
C SER A 373 -6.55 -25.83 3.52
N ALA A 374 -5.37 -26.24 3.08
CA ALA A 374 -4.91 -26.02 1.73
C ALA A 374 -4.19 -27.23 1.16
N LEU A 375 -4.44 -27.50 -0.13
CA LEU A 375 -3.78 -28.53 -0.92
C LEU A 375 -3.10 -27.90 -2.13
N CYS A 376 -1.79 -28.04 -2.23
CA CYS A 376 -0.98 -27.59 -3.36
C CYS A 376 -0.36 -28.75 -4.14
N ALA A 377 -0.16 -28.54 -5.45
CA ALA A 377 0.65 -29.39 -6.31
C ALA A 377 1.81 -28.60 -6.90
N VAL A 378 2.95 -29.27 -7.10
CA VAL A 378 4.12 -28.71 -7.77
C VAL A 378 4.59 -29.67 -8.86
N ARG A 379 4.74 -29.18 -10.09
CA ARG A 379 5.26 -29.97 -11.21
C ARG A 379 6.75 -30.22 -11.02
N VAL A 380 7.16 -31.48 -11.12
CA VAL A 380 8.54 -31.90 -10.84
C VAL A 380 9.54 -31.28 -11.81
N SER A 381 9.18 -31.16 -13.09
CA SER A 381 10.09 -30.75 -14.14
C SER A 381 10.60 -29.31 -14.04
N ASP A 382 9.74 -28.37 -13.61
CA ASP A 382 10.01 -26.92 -13.66
C ASP A 382 9.60 -26.15 -12.40
N GLY A 383 9.05 -26.80 -11.38
CA GLY A 383 8.65 -26.13 -10.14
C GLY A 383 7.39 -25.27 -10.26
N HIS A 384 6.52 -25.54 -11.24
CA HIS A 384 5.26 -24.83 -11.39
C HIS A 384 4.27 -25.21 -10.27
N VAL A 385 3.90 -24.25 -9.45
CA VAL A 385 3.03 -24.40 -8.26
C VAL A 385 1.58 -24.12 -8.64
N GLN A 386 0.66 -24.95 -8.20
CA GLN A 386 -0.77 -24.73 -8.35
C GLN A 386 -1.51 -25.08 -7.07
N LEU A 387 -2.29 -24.15 -6.53
CA LEU A 387 -3.22 -24.39 -5.45
C LEU A 387 -4.41 -25.20 -6.01
N LEU A 388 -4.63 -26.41 -5.50
CA LEU A 388 -5.72 -27.29 -5.94
C LEU A 388 -7.02 -27.04 -5.18
N GLY A 389 -6.92 -26.61 -3.92
CA GLY A 389 -8.03 -26.24 -3.07
C GLY A 389 -7.59 -25.47 -1.84
N CYS A 390 -8.46 -24.59 -1.37
CA CYS A 390 -8.32 -23.88 -0.11
C CYS A 390 -9.68 -23.74 0.55
N TRP A 391 -9.80 -24.16 1.80
CA TRP A 391 -11.03 -24.15 2.60
C TRP A 391 -10.80 -23.19 3.76
N GLU A 392 -11.33 -22.00 3.65
CA GLU A 392 -11.16 -20.90 4.61
C GLU A 392 -12.45 -20.62 5.35
N LYS A 393 -12.32 -20.27 6.63
CA LYS A 393 -13.45 -19.77 7.41
C LYS A 393 -13.95 -18.46 6.79
N PRO A 394 -15.25 -18.36 6.43
CA PRO A 394 -15.84 -17.12 5.92
C PRO A 394 -15.77 -15.99 6.96
N GLU A 395 -15.69 -14.75 6.48
CA GLU A 395 -15.79 -13.59 7.33
C GLU A 395 -17.26 -13.26 7.69
N GLY A 396 -17.46 -12.69 8.87
CA GLY A 396 -18.79 -12.27 9.34
C GLY A 396 -19.65 -13.41 9.88
N PRO A 397 -21.01 -13.26 9.87
CA PRO A 397 -21.93 -14.22 10.50
C PRO A 397 -21.87 -15.64 9.94
N GLU A 398 -21.51 -15.79 8.68
CA GLU A 398 -21.36 -17.11 8.00
C GLU A 398 -20.19 -17.93 8.58
N GLY A 399 -19.26 -17.28 9.26
CA GLY A 399 -18.14 -17.94 9.95
C GLY A 399 -18.46 -18.46 11.34
N GLU A 400 -19.64 -18.18 11.87
CA GLU A 400 -20.06 -18.61 13.21
C GLU A 400 -20.31 -20.13 13.22
N GLY A 401 -19.56 -20.88 14.05
CA GLY A 401 -19.65 -22.34 14.08
C GLY A 401 -19.05 -23.09 12.87
N TRP A 402 -18.37 -22.38 11.97
CA TRP A 402 -17.77 -22.97 10.77
C TRP A 402 -16.73 -24.03 11.12
N GLN A 403 -16.75 -25.11 10.38
CA GLN A 403 -15.73 -26.15 10.37
C GLN A 403 -15.34 -26.46 8.93
N VAL A 404 -14.09 -26.87 8.74
CA VAL A 404 -13.61 -27.25 7.41
C VAL A 404 -14.43 -28.42 6.84
N ASP A 405 -14.75 -28.35 5.56
CA ASP A 405 -15.32 -29.45 4.80
C ASP A 405 -14.25 -30.52 4.56
N ARG A 406 -14.08 -31.43 5.53
CA ARG A 406 -13.07 -32.49 5.49
C ARG A 406 -13.31 -33.49 4.34
N GLU A 407 -14.57 -33.73 3.99
CA GLU A 407 -14.92 -34.57 2.85
C GLU A 407 -14.55 -33.91 1.52
N GLY A 408 -14.78 -32.60 1.41
CA GLY A 408 -14.34 -31.80 0.27
C GLY A 408 -12.81 -31.78 0.09
N VAL A 409 -12.05 -31.74 1.20
CA VAL A 409 -10.58 -31.89 1.18
C VAL A 409 -10.19 -33.29 0.68
N ASP A 410 -10.77 -34.33 1.23
CA ASP A 410 -10.51 -35.71 0.86
C ASP A 410 -10.79 -35.98 -0.63
N ASN A 411 -11.92 -35.48 -1.12
CA ASN A 411 -12.27 -35.54 -2.53
C ASN A 411 -11.27 -34.79 -3.43
N ALA A 412 -10.70 -33.69 -2.96
CA ALA A 412 -9.69 -32.96 -3.71
C ALA A 412 -8.36 -33.73 -3.78
N VAL A 413 -7.96 -34.41 -2.69
CA VAL A 413 -6.80 -35.30 -2.69
C VAL A 413 -7.04 -36.48 -3.67
N ALA A 414 -8.17 -37.18 -3.58
CA ALA A 414 -8.50 -38.26 -4.49
C ALA A 414 -8.43 -37.81 -5.96
N ARG A 415 -9.03 -36.65 -6.25
CA ARG A 415 -9.00 -36.06 -7.59
C ARG A 415 -7.58 -35.73 -8.07
N ALA A 416 -6.69 -35.28 -7.16
CA ALA A 416 -5.30 -35.03 -7.54
C ALA A 416 -4.59 -36.30 -7.97
N PHE A 417 -4.82 -37.43 -7.29
CA PHE A 417 -4.27 -38.75 -7.66
C PHE A 417 -4.88 -39.33 -8.94
N ASP A 418 -6.13 -38.95 -9.26
CA ASP A 418 -6.79 -39.38 -10.49
C ASP A 418 -6.30 -38.60 -11.71
N VAL A 419 -6.02 -37.31 -11.53
CA VAL A 419 -5.69 -36.38 -12.62
C VAL A 419 -4.20 -36.33 -12.91
N TYR A 420 -3.36 -36.41 -11.89
CA TYR A 420 -1.91 -36.19 -12.01
C TYR A 420 -1.13 -37.48 -11.68
N ASP A 421 0.10 -37.52 -12.19
CA ASP A 421 1.08 -38.53 -11.78
C ASP A 421 1.78 -38.11 -10.48
N VAL A 422 1.16 -38.39 -9.34
CA VAL A 422 1.68 -38.04 -8.03
C VAL A 422 2.81 -38.95 -7.61
N VAL A 423 4.01 -38.41 -7.34
CA VAL A 423 5.20 -39.16 -6.93
C VAL A 423 5.57 -38.99 -5.47
N GLY A 424 5.06 -37.98 -4.81
CA GLY A 424 5.27 -37.71 -3.40
C GLY A 424 4.16 -36.84 -2.84
N PHE A 425 3.88 -36.96 -1.54
CA PHE A 425 2.87 -36.17 -0.85
C PHE A 425 3.30 -35.90 0.58
N TYR A 426 3.55 -34.61 0.93
CA TYR A 426 3.95 -34.19 2.27
C TYR A 426 2.79 -33.47 2.96
N CYS A 427 2.43 -33.96 4.16
CA CYS A 427 1.32 -33.45 4.96
C CYS A 427 1.79 -33.05 6.34
N ASP A 428 1.37 -31.91 6.87
CA ASP A 428 1.49 -31.61 8.29
C ASP A 428 0.38 -32.33 9.06
N PRO A 429 0.71 -33.27 9.99
CA PRO A 429 -0.28 -34.16 10.60
C PRO A 429 -1.23 -33.53 11.63
N PRO A 430 -0.89 -32.45 12.37
CA PRO A 430 -1.74 -31.93 13.43
C PRO A 430 -3.18 -31.72 12.99
N HIS A 431 -4.12 -32.22 13.79
CA HIS A 431 -5.57 -32.20 13.53
C HIS A 431 -6.09 -33.02 12.35
N TRP A 432 -5.21 -33.60 11.52
CA TRP A 432 -5.57 -34.36 10.32
C TRP A 432 -5.00 -35.78 10.30
N GLN A 433 -4.49 -36.27 11.44
CA GLN A 433 -3.83 -37.57 11.54
C GLN A 433 -4.67 -38.73 10.95
N ASP A 434 -5.98 -38.74 11.24
CA ASP A 434 -6.91 -39.74 10.72
C ASP A 434 -6.99 -39.77 9.18
N TYR A 435 -6.96 -38.61 8.53
CA TYR A 435 -6.94 -38.52 7.08
C TYR A 435 -5.55 -38.80 6.50
N VAL A 436 -4.49 -38.35 7.16
CA VAL A 436 -3.11 -38.67 6.75
C VAL A 436 -2.88 -40.20 6.79
N ASP A 437 -3.38 -40.88 7.82
CA ASP A 437 -3.33 -42.36 7.91
C ASP A 437 -4.17 -43.02 6.82
N LYS A 438 -5.36 -42.50 6.53
CA LYS A 438 -6.21 -42.94 5.40
C LYS A 438 -5.47 -42.80 4.06
N TRP A 439 -4.96 -41.58 3.76
CA TRP A 439 -4.23 -41.32 2.51
C TRP A 439 -2.94 -42.14 2.40
N THR A 440 -2.28 -42.41 3.53
CA THR A 440 -1.13 -43.31 3.57
C THR A 440 -1.53 -44.74 3.14
N SER A 441 -2.65 -45.23 3.66
CA SER A 441 -3.17 -46.56 3.29
C SER A 441 -3.61 -46.66 1.83
N GLU A 442 -4.27 -45.60 1.31
CA GLU A 442 -4.83 -45.61 -0.04
C GLU A 442 -3.77 -45.34 -1.13
N TYR A 443 -2.82 -44.44 -0.86
CA TYR A 443 -1.89 -43.94 -1.88
C TYR A 443 -0.42 -44.24 -1.62
N GLY A 444 -0.05 -44.62 -0.39
CA GLY A 444 1.35 -44.78 0.01
C GLY A 444 2.17 -45.72 -0.86
N GLU A 445 1.59 -46.85 -1.30
CA GLU A 445 2.28 -47.84 -2.15
C GLU A 445 2.63 -47.31 -3.55
N GLN A 446 1.90 -46.35 -4.06
CA GLN A 446 2.16 -45.77 -5.39
C GLN A 446 3.14 -44.57 -5.35
N LEU A 447 3.43 -44.02 -4.18
CA LEU A 447 4.39 -42.94 -4.01
C LEU A 447 5.83 -43.48 -4.17
N GLN A 448 6.70 -42.63 -4.72
CA GLN A 448 8.13 -42.93 -4.90
C GLN A 448 8.97 -42.24 -3.82
N LEU A 449 8.38 -41.25 -3.12
CA LEU A 449 8.99 -40.53 -2.03
C LEU A 449 8.28 -40.84 -0.71
N SER A 450 9.02 -40.79 0.36
CA SER A 450 8.53 -40.92 1.72
C SER A 450 9.14 -39.85 2.59
N ALA A 451 8.32 -39.10 3.32
CA ALA A 451 8.79 -38.09 4.28
C ALA A 451 9.67 -38.71 5.36
N THR A 452 9.29 -39.93 5.82
CA THR A 452 10.12 -40.80 6.65
C THR A 452 9.90 -42.26 6.25
N GLN A 453 10.84 -43.15 6.60
CA GLN A 453 10.72 -44.58 6.27
C GLN A 453 9.45 -45.23 6.84
N ALA A 454 9.03 -44.81 8.05
CA ALA A 454 7.86 -45.37 8.74
C ALA A 454 6.55 -44.66 8.40
N ARG A 455 6.60 -43.41 7.98
CA ARG A 455 5.45 -42.52 7.75
C ARG A 455 5.64 -41.74 6.46
N PRO A 456 5.21 -42.25 5.32
CA PRO A 456 5.57 -41.69 4.02
C PRO A 456 4.98 -40.32 3.73
N LEU A 457 3.85 -39.94 4.32
CA LEU A 457 3.21 -38.65 4.11
C LEU A 457 3.50 -37.62 5.22
N GLU A 458 3.90 -38.07 6.42
CA GLU A 458 4.01 -37.18 7.58
C GLU A 458 5.26 -36.31 7.52
N TRP A 459 5.10 -35.05 7.18
CA TRP A 459 6.13 -34.05 7.23
C TRP A 459 5.78 -32.96 8.28
N TRP A 460 6.42 -33.01 9.43
CA TRP A 460 6.11 -32.14 10.57
C TRP A 460 6.71 -30.76 10.40
N THR A 461 5.87 -29.72 10.33
CA THR A 461 6.27 -28.31 10.17
C THR A 461 6.92 -27.75 11.44
N ASN A 462 6.76 -28.39 12.60
CA ASN A 462 7.34 -27.99 13.88
C ASN A 462 8.82 -28.41 14.07
N ARG A 463 9.49 -28.92 13.02
CA ARG A 463 10.94 -29.22 13.03
C ARG A 463 11.73 -28.00 12.57
N PRO A 464 12.40 -27.24 13.49
CA PRO A 464 12.93 -25.92 13.16
C PRO A 464 13.91 -25.93 11.98
N THR A 465 14.94 -26.79 12.03
CA THR A 465 15.97 -26.84 10.98
C THR A 465 15.43 -27.25 9.62
N ALA A 466 14.57 -28.29 9.58
CA ALA A 466 14.00 -28.76 8.32
C ALA A 466 13.05 -27.72 7.72
N MET A 467 12.25 -27.08 8.56
CA MET A 467 11.30 -26.05 8.12
C MET A 467 12.02 -24.80 7.60
N GLU A 468 13.05 -24.33 8.29
CA GLU A 468 13.86 -23.19 7.83
C GLU A 468 14.48 -23.47 6.46
N HIS A 469 15.08 -24.64 6.25
CA HIS A 469 15.66 -25.02 4.96
C HIS A 469 14.60 -25.10 3.84
N ALA A 470 13.40 -25.59 4.15
CA ALA A 470 12.30 -25.66 3.17
C ALA A 470 11.82 -24.25 2.78
N LEU A 471 11.73 -23.34 3.75
CA LEU A 471 11.35 -21.95 3.53
C LEU A 471 12.42 -21.19 2.73
N ASP A 472 13.70 -21.34 3.08
CA ASP A 472 14.81 -20.69 2.37
C ASP A 472 14.87 -21.18 0.92
N ARG A 473 14.76 -22.49 0.69
CA ARG A 473 14.71 -23.08 -0.66
C ARG A 473 13.56 -22.54 -1.50
N PHE A 474 12.41 -22.30 -0.87
CA PHE A 474 11.26 -21.74 -1.57
C PHE A 474 11.49 -20.28 -1.96
N VAL A 475 12.07 -19.47 -1.06
CA VAL A 475 12.42 -18.07 -1.33
C VAL A 475 13.50 -17.98 -2.41
N GLU A 476 14.58 -18.76 -2.30
CA GLU A 476 15.65 -18.82 -3.31
C GLU A 476 15.09 -19.17 -4.70
N ALA A 477 14.15 -20.12 -4.76
CA ALA A 477 13.52 -20.50 -6.03
C ALA A 477 12.65 -19.39 -6.64
N VAL A 478 12.06 -18.53 -5.83
CA VAL A 478 11.34 -17.33 -6.28
C VAL A 478 12.33 -16.29 -6.79
N ASP A 479 13.38 -16.01 -6.04
CA ASP A 479 14.40 -15.01 -6.38
C ASP A 479 15.15 -15.39 -7.68
N ASP A 480 15.47 -16.66 -7.85
CA ASP A 480 16.11 -17.23 -9.04
C ASP A 480 15.15 -17.45 -10.22
N LYS A 481 13.83 -17.22 -10.02
CA LYS A 481 12.77 -17.52 -11.01
C LYS A 481 12.73 -18.99 -11.45
N ALA A 482 13.21 -19.86 -10.57
CA ALA A 482 13.19 -21.32 -10.74
C ALA A 482 11.84 -21.93 -10.32
N LEU A 483 10.97 -21.12 -9.72
CA LEU A 483 9.59 -21.41 -9.38
C LEU A 483 8.66 -20.53 -10.23
N SER A 484 7.50 -21.06 -10.59
CA SER A 484 6.38 -20.26 -11.11
C SER A 484 5.07 -20.73 -10.48
N PHE A 485 4.01 -19.93 -10.54
CA PHE A 485 2.72 -20.33 -10.01
C PHE A 485 1.56 -19.99 -10.96
N ALA A 486 0.52 -20.85 -10.92
CA ALA A 486 -0.66 -20.67 -11.74
C ALA A 486 -1.52 -19.49 -11.27
N GLY A 487 -1.81 -18.55 -12.16
CA GLY A 487 -2.69 -17.43 -11.89
C GLY A 487 -2.75 -16.46 -13.07
N THR A 488 -3.83 -15.69 -13.21
CA THR A 488 -3.95 -14.63 -14.21
C THR A 488 -3.68 -13.27 -13.60
N ALA A 489 -2.99 -12.39 -14.34
CA ALA A 489 -2.67 -11.03 -13.87
C ALA A 489 -3.87 -10.07 -13.99
N LYS A 490 -4.96 -10.44 -14.70
CA LYS A 490 -6.13 -9.59 -14.95
C LYS A 490 -7.36 -10.14 -14.25
N ALA A 491 -8.05 -9.28 -13.51
CA ALA A 491 -9.33 -9.57 -12.88
C ALA A 491 -10.47 -9.84 -13.90
N ASP A 492 -10.29 -9.46 -15.15
CA ASP A 492 -11.30 -9.61 -16.22
C ASP A 492 -11.45 -11.06 -16.73
N ASP A 493 -10.46 -11.94 -16.46
CA ASP A 493 -10.56 -13.38 -16.72
C ASP A 493 -11.15 -14.15 -15.51
N ASP A 494 -12.02 -13.52 -14.75
CA ASP A 494 -12.47 -13.85 -13.40
C ASP A 494 -13.33 -15.13 -13.29
N GLU A 495 -13.61 -15.83 -14.35
CA GLU A 495 -14.42 -17.05 -14.29
C GLU A 495 -13.61 -18.34 -14.09
N SER A 496 -12.31 -18.33 -14.29
CA SER A 496 -11.51 -19.54 -14.08
C SER A 496 -11.27 -19.82 -12.59
N ARG A 497 -11.58 -21.05 -12.17
CA ARG A 497 -11.26 -21.55 -10.83
C ARG A 497 -9.79 -21.30 -10.45
N TRP A 498 -8.87 -21.43 -11.40
CA TRP A 498 -7.44 -21.29 -11.19
C TRP A 498 -7.00 -19.86 -10.94
N ALA A 499 -7.67 -18.88 -11.53
CA ALA A 499 -7.44 -17.45 -11.24
C ALA A 499 -7.76 -17.13 -9.78
N LYS A 500 -8.90 -17.60 -9.26
CA LYS A 500 -9.31 -17.41 -7.86
C LYS A 500 -8.35 -18.11 -6.89
N LEU A 501 -7.94 -19.34 -7.18
CA LEU A 501 -6.99 -20.06 -6.36
C LEU A 501 -5.59 -19.45 -6.39
N GLY A 502 -5.12 -18.95 -7.55
CA GLY A 502 -3.87 -18.22 -7.67
C GLY A 502 -3.85 -16.90 -6.86
N ALA A 503 -4.97 -16.16 -6.84
CA ALA A 503 -5.13 -14.98 -5.99
C ALA A 503 -5.11 -15.35 -4.50
N THR A 504 -5.74 -16.46 -4.12
CA THR A 504 -5.72 -16.99 -2.74
C THR A 504 -4.31 -17.39 -2.33
N LEU A 505 -3.56 -18.10 -3.17
CA LEU A 505 -2.16 -18.46 -2.91
C LEU A 505 -1.31 -17.20 -2.69
N THR A 506 -1.41 -16.24 -3.60
CA THR A 506 -0.71 -14.96 -3.50
C THR A 506 -1.00 -14.24 -2.18
N ARG A 507 -2.28 -14.15 -1.80
CA ARG A 507 -2.69 -13.52 -0.54
C ARG A 507 -2.07 -14.22 0.67
N HIS A 508 -2.06 -15.55 0.72
CA HIS A 508 -1.46 -16.32 1.82
C HIS A 508 0.07 -16.18 1.88
N VAL A 509 0.74 -16.18 0.73
CA VAL A 509 2.19 -15.97 0.63
C VAL A 509 2.57 -14.58 1.15
N LEU A 510 1.85 -13.54 0.75
CA LEU A 510 2.13 -12.17 1.17
C LEU A 510 1.69 -11.86 2.61
N ASN A 511 0.75 -12.61 3.16
CA ASN A 511 0.36 -12.55 4.57
C ASN A 511 1.41 -13.15 5.51
N ALA A 512 2.23 -14.07 5.02
CA ALA A 512 3.21 -14.78 5.84
C ALA A 512 4.31 -13.83 6.33
N LYS A 513 4.62 -13.94 7.62
CA LYS A 513 5.64 -13.16 8.31
C LYS A 513 6.73 -14.06 8.84
N ARG A 514 7.98 -13.61 8.80
CA ARG A 514 9.09 -14.29 9.46
C ARG A 514 8.85 -14.31 10.97
N ARG A 515 8.95 -15.46 11.58
CA ARG A 515 8.75 -15.65 13.02
C ARG A 515 9.84 -16.54 13.60
N PRO A 516 10.39 -16.22 14.79
CA PRO A 516 11.34 -17.09 15.45
C PRO A 516 10.74 -18.48 15.70
N MET A 517 11.52 -19.52 15.41
CA MET A 517 11.17 -20.92 15.60
C MET A 517 12.24 -21.58 16.49
N GLY A 518 11.99 -21.63 17.81
CA GLY A 518 13.02 -22.00 18.77
C GLY A 518 14.06 -20.89 19.00
N ARG A 519 15.30 -21.26 19.38
CA ARG A 519 16.31 -20.27 19.77
C ARG A 519 17.09 -19.65 18.61
N ASN A 520 17.26 -20.35 17.49
CA ASN A 520 18.19 -19.94 16.43
C ASN A 520 17.63 -20.17 15.02
N HIS A 521 16.35 -20.46 14.85
CA HIS A 521 15.74 -20.75 13.56
C HIS A 521 14.59 -19.79 13.25
N MET A 522 14.37 -19.54 11.97
CA MET A 522 13.26 -18.73 11.49
C MET A 522 12.24 -19.60 10.76
N GLY A 523 10.99 -19.42 11.14
CA GLY A 523 9.83 -19.99 10.49
C GLY A 523 8.95 -18.90 9.87
N ILE A 524 7.76 -19.27 9.43
CA ILE A 524 6.71 -18.32 9.05
C ILE A 524 5.51 -18.44 9.98
N GLY A 525 4.79 -17.35 10.11
CA GLY A 525 3.58 -17.28 10.93
C GLY A 525 2.70 -16.12 10.50
N LYS A 526 1.55 -16.01 11.14
CA LYS A 526 0.68 -14.85 10.98
C LYS A 526 1.29 -13.59 11.62
N GLU A 527 0.77 -12.44 11.25
CA GLU A 527 1.11 -11.15 11.85
C GLU A 527 1.00 -11.18 13.39
N HIS A 528 -0.07 -11.78 13.90
CA HIS A 528 -0.25 -12.13 15.31
C HIS A 528 -1.18 -13.37 15.41
N PRO A 529 -1.16 -14.13 16.54
CA PRO A 529 -1.88 -15.41 16.64
C PRO A 529 -3.39 -15.34 16.34
N LYS A 530 -4.03 -14.19 16.58
CA LYS A 530 -5.47 -13.97 16.31
C LYS A 530 -5.72 -13.22 15.00
N SER A 531 -4.71 -13.05 14.14
CA SER A 531 -4.88 -12.38 12.86
C SER A 531 -5.85 -13.14 11.94
N PRO A 532 -6.79 -12.47 11.28
CA PRO A 532 -7.64 -13.09 10.27
C PRO A 532 -6.85 -13.43 8.99
N LYS A 533 -5.66 -12.86 8.82
CA LYS A 533 -4.80 -13.10 7.65
C LYS A 533 -4.26 -14.53 7.67
N LYS A 534 -4.69 -15.35 6.71
CA LYS A 534 -4.35 -16.77 6.60
C LYS A 534 -3.04 -16.96 5.85
N ILE A 535 -2.29 -18.04 6.16
CA ILE A 535 -1.01 -18.39 5.54
C ILE A 535 -0.92 -19.86 5.10
N ASP A 536 -1.95 -20.65 5.35
CA ASP A 536 -1.95 -22.12 5.20
C ASP A 536 -1.68 -22.57 3.75
N ALA A 537 -2.16 -21.82 2.74
CA ALA A 537 -1.83 -22.11 1.35
C ALA A 537 -0.34 -21.87 1.03
N ALA A 538 0.31 -20.93 1.71
CA ALA A 538 1.76 -20.76 1.59
C ALA A 538 2.50 -21.94 2.20
N MET A 539 2.08 -22.41 3.37
CA MET A 539 2.67 -23.59 4.01
C MET A 539 2.50 -24.85 3.14
N ALA A 540 1.29 -25.08 2.63
CA ALA A 540 1.04 -26.21 1.71
C ALA A 540 1.91 -26.14 0.44
N ALA A 541 2.14 -24.93 -0.11
CA ALA A 541 3.01 -24.75 -1.26
C ALA A 541 4.48 -25.04 -0.92
N VAL A 542 4.96 -24.61 0.25
CA VAL A 542 6.32 -24.95 0.74
C VAL A 542 6.49 -26.46 0.89
N LEU A 543 5.51 -27.17 1.49
CA LEU A 543 5.57 -28.62 1.65
C LEU A 543 5.59 -29.35 0.29
N ALA A 544 4.77 -28.90 -0.67
CA ALA A 544 4.77 -29.46 -2.01
C ALA A 544 6.10 -29.25 -2.74
N TYR A 545 6.70 -28.06 -2.56
CA TYR A 545 7.98 -27.68 -3.18
C TYR A 545 9.16 -28.43 -2.53
N GLU A 546 9.13 -28.64 -1.22
CA GLU A 546 10.11 -29.47 -0.50
C GLU A 546 10.06 -30.92 -0.98
N CYS A 547 8.85 -31.48 -1.10
CA CYS A 547 8.66 -32.81 -1.68
C CYS A 547 9.21 -32.90 -3.12
N ARG A 548 9.05 -31.83 -3.93
CA ARG A 548 9.66 -31.75 -5.26
C ARG A 548 11.18 -31.73 -5.19
N ALA A 549 11.77 -30.98 -4.26
CA ALA A 549 13.22 -30.97 -4.11
C ALA A 549 13.77 -32.37 -3.85
N ASP A 550 13.10 -33.15 -2.99
CA ASP A 550 13.45 -34.55 -2.74
C ASP A 550 13.24 -35.43 -4.00
N ALA A 551 12.18 -35.16 -4.80
CA ALA A 551 11.96 -35.87 -6.05
C ALA A 551 13.09 -35.63 -7.06
N VAL A 552 13.51 -34.38 -7.20
CA VAL A 552 14.62 -33.98 -8.08
C VAL A 552 15.93 -34.60 -7.61
N ALA A 553 16.22 -34.54 -6.31
CA ALA A 553 17.40 -35.14 -5.71
C ALA A 553 17.47 -36.67 -5.89
N ALA A 554 16.31 -37.33 -5.85
CA ALA A 554 16.17 -38.77 -6.11
C ALA A 554 16.17 -39.15 -7.61
N GLY A 555 16.25 -38.17 -8.52
CA GLY A 555 16.25 -38.39 -9.97
C GLY A 555 14.91 -38.93 -10.52
N ILE A 556 13.79 -38.63 -9.87
CA ILE A 556 12.47 -39.11 -10.27
C ILE A 556 11.97 -38.29 -11.47
N THR A 557 11.92 -38.92 -12.63
CA THR A 557 11.46 -38.31 -13.90
C THR A 557 10.19 -38.94 -14.47
N LYS A 558 9.70 -40.01 -13.88
CA LYS A 558 8.52 -40.76 -14.32
C LYS A 558 7.83 -41.44 -13.14
N ARG A 559 6.50 -41.64 -13.24
CA ARG A 559 5.76 -42.47 -12.30
C ARG A 559 6.20 -43.93 -12.37
N LYS A 560 6.28 -44.58 -11.21
CA LYS A 560 6.53 -46.01 -11.14
C LYS A 560 5.36 -46.76 -11.79
N LYS A 561 5.59 -47.56 -12.84
CA LYS A 561 4.54 -48.40 -13.41
C LYS A 561 4.07 -49.40 -12.35
N LYS A 562 2.76 -49.49 -12.11
CA LYS A 562 2.20 -50.58 -11.31
C LYS A 562 2.68 -51.89 -11.93
N SER A 563 3.46 -52.66 -11.19
CA SER A 563 3.76 -54.04 -11.59
C SER A 563 2.43 -54.80 -11.53
N GLY A 564 1.82 -55.09 -12.68
CA GLY A 564 0.67 -55.98 -12.75
C GLY A 564 1.09 -57.31 -12.17
N ARG A 565 0.50 -57.75 -11.06
CA ARG A 565 0.53 -59.14 -10.67
C ARG A 565 -0.18 -59.91 -11.79
N LEU A 566 0.58 -60.61 -12.62
CA LEU A 566 0.03 -61.65 -13.44
C LEU A 566 -0.56 -62.70 -12.47
N ILE A 567 -1.88 -62.71 -12.34
CA ILE A 567 -2.56 -63.84 -11.76
C ILE A 567 -2.55 -64.91 -12.87
N ALA A 568 -1.59 -65.81 -12.77
CA ALA A 568 -1.64 -67.02 -13.59
C ALA A 568 -2.81 -67.90 -13.06
N PHE A 569 -3.80 -68.11 -13.90
CA PHE A 569 -4.86 -69.13 -13.68
C PHE A 569 -4.33 -70.52 -13.89
#